data_2582a3bf7f8ac9c77ffae862996f5e26
#
_entry.id   2582a3bf7f8ac9c77ffae862996f5e26
#
_cell.length_a   1.000
_cell.length_b   1.000
_cell.length_c   1.000
_cell.angle_alpha   90.00
_cell.angle_beta   90.00
_cell.angle_gamma   90.00
#
_symmetry.space_group_name_H-M   'P 1'
#
loop_
_entity.id
_entity.type
_entity.pdbx_description
1 polymer ?
#
loop_
_entity_poly.entity_id
_entity_poly.type
_entity_poly.pdbx_seq_one_letter_code
_entity_poly.pdbx_strand_id
1 'polypeptide(L)'
;MQRINKRLNTHTNMARLFGIEIPNEKRVEASLCYIYGIGPSTAKKVLEQAGISPDLRTGTLSDAQLTKIVQAITSNNILIEGDLRREKQMALKRLTSINCLRGIRHRKGLPVRGQRTRTNARTRKGRKKTVGAKK
;
A
#
# COMPACT_ATOMS: atom_id res chain seq x y z
N MET A 1 5.16 -39.26 32.89
CA MET A 1 5.24 -38.61 31.54
C MET A 1 4.51 -37.28 31.61
N GLN A 2 5.21 -36.19 31.88
CA GLN A 2 4.65 -34.83 31.91
C GLN A 2 4.81 -34.23 30.50
N ARG A 3 3.69 -34.01 29.81
CA ARG A 3 3.66 -33.23 28.59
C ARG A 3 3.80 -31.76 28.98
N ILE A 4 4.99 -31.24 28.84
CA ILE A 4 5.28 -29.82 28.98
C ILE A 4 4.61 -29.08 27.84
N ASN A 5 3.45 -28.49 28.09
CA ASN A 5 2.79 -27.56 27.21
C ASN A 5 3.65 -26.28 27.12
N LYS A 6 4.64 -26.27 26.24
CA LYS A 6 5.40 -25.09 25.89
C LYS A 6 4.49 -24.23 24.99
N ARG A 7 3.53 -23.55 25.62
CA ARG A 7 2.88 -22.39 24.96
C ARG A 7 3.97 -21.34 24.84
N LEU A 8 4.63 -21.37 23.71
CA LEU A 8 5.48 -20.27 23.28
C LEU A 8 4.57 -19.04 23.17
N ASN A 9 4.65 -18.16 24.18
CA ASN A 9 4.20 -16.79 24.06
C ASN A 9 5.07 -16.12 22.98
N THR A 10 4.75 -16.36 21.73
CA THR A 10 5.23 -15.54 20.65
C THR A 10 4.50 -14.21 20.72
N HIS A 11 4.91 -13.33 21.63
CA HIS A 11 4.85 -11.90 21.36
C HIS A 11 5.74 -11.71 20.13
N THR A 12 5.20 -11.94 18.96
CA THR A 12 5.84 -11.62 17.69
C THR A 12 5.97 -10.10 17.70
N ASN A 13 7.13 -9.59 18.12
CA ASN A 13 7.51 -8.23 17.82
C ASN A 13 7.44 -8.10 16.30
N MET A 14 6.31 -7.59 15.79
CA MET A 14 6.16 -7.34 14.36
C MET A 14 7.16 -6.28 13.99
N ALA A 15 7.99 -6.56 12.99
CA ALA A 15 8.92 -5.57 12.48
C ALA A 15 8.13 -4.35 12.01
N ARG A 16 8.57 -3.17 12.41
CA ARG A 16 7.87 -1.92 12.14
C ARG A 16 8.71 -1.02 11.26
N LEU A 17 8.21 -0.66 10.08
CA LEU A 17 8.84 0.27 9.16
C LEU A 17 7.89 1.44 8.87
N PHE A 18 8.37 2.67 9.02
CA PHE A 18 7.57 3.89 8.81
C PHE A 18 6.26 3.92 9.60
N GLY A 19 6.26 3.31 10.80
CA GLY A 19 5.06 3.22 11.65
C GLY A 19 4.07 2.13 11.26
N ILE A 20 4.37 1.32 10.22
CA ILE A 20 3.53 0.22 9.75
C ILE A 20 4.10 -1.10 10.21
N GLU A 21 3.23 -1.96 10.69
CA GLU A 21 3.57 -3.33 11.04
C GLU A 21 3.62 -4.19 9.78
N ILE A 22 4.75 -4.85 9.59
CA ILE A 22 4.97 -5.75 8.46
C ILE A 22 4.96 -7.20 8.94
N PRO A 23 4.37 -8.13 8.18
CA PRO A 23 4.25 -9.54 8.59
C PRO A 23 5.62 -10.22 8.65
N ASN A 24 5.96 -10.78 9.81
CA ASN A 24 7.24 -11.45 10.05
C ASN A 24 7.40 -12.79 9.32
N GLU A 25 6.30 -13.46 9.05
CA GLU A 25 6.30 -14.80 8.45
C GLU A 25 6.58 -14.80 6.95
N LYS A 26 6.41 -13.65 6.30
CA LYS A 26 6.58 -13.50 4.85
C LYS A 26 8.02 -13.18 4.48
N ARG A 27 8.38 -13.44 3.19
CA ARG A 27 9.64 -12.97 2.62
C ARG A 27 9.67 -11.44 2.64
N VAL A 28 10.85 -10.87 2.85
CA VAL A 28 11.05 -9.42 2.93
C VAL A 28 10.48 -8.70 1.71
N GLU A 29 10.69 -9.24 0.51
CA GLU A 29 10.14 -8.70 -0.73
C GLU A 29 8.60 -8.53 -0.65
N ALA A 30 7.92 -9.58 -0.20
CA ALA A 30 6.45 -9.56 -0.09
C ALA A 30 5.96 -8.68 1.08
N SER A 31 6.71 -8.65 2.18
CA SER A 31 6.36 -7.85 3.35
C SER A 31 6.49 -6.35 3.09
N LEU A 32 7.49 -5.92 2.33
CA LEU A 32 7.64 -4.51 1.95
C LEU A 32 6.48 -4.02 1.08
N CYS A 33 5.82 -4.88 0.31
CA CYS A 33 4.64 -4.52 -0.48
C CYS A 33 3.39 -4.17 0.36
N TYR A 34 3.40 -4.41 1.67
CA TYR A 34 2.34 -3.95 2.58
C TYR A 34 2.41 -2.44 2.83
N ILE A 35 3.57 -1.83 2.58
CA ILE A 35 3.74 -0.38 2.70
C ILE A 35 3.16 0.27 1.44
N TYR A 36 2.19 1.16 1.61
CA TYR A 36 1.57 1.85 0.49
C TYR A 36 2.57 2.75 -0.25
N GLY A 37 2.80 2.44 -1.51
CA GLY A 37 3.79 3.11 -2.37
C GLY A 37 4.96 2.20 -2.76
N ILE A 38 5.14 1.06 -2.11
CA ILE A 38 6.15 0.07 -2.46
C ILE A 38 5.47 -1.11 -3.15
N GLY A 39 5.83 -1.33 -4.41
CA GLY A 39 5.43 -2.50 -5.18
C GLY A 39 6.58 -3.50 -5.30
N PRO A 40 6.35 -4.68 -5.92
CA PRO A 40 7.38 -5.73 -6.00
C PRO A 40 8.66 -5.28 -6.72
N SER A 41 8.55 -4.49 -7.78
CA SER A 41 9.71 -3.95 -8.49
C SER A 41 10.52 -2.96 -7.65
N THR A 42 9.83 -2.10 -6.89
CA THR A 42 10.47 -1.15 -5.98
C THR A 42 11.11 -1.87 -4.79
N ALA A 43 10.42 -2.87 -4.23
CA ALA A 43 10.94 -3.70 -3.15
C ALA A 43 12.25 -4.39 -3.54
N LYS A 44 12.33 -4.99 -4.73
CA LYS A 44 13.56 -5.59 -5.23
C LYS A 44 14.72 -4.60 -5.31
N LYS A 45 14.51 -3.44 -5.93
CA LYS A 45 15.54 -2.38 -6.05
C LYS A 45 16.05 -1.92 -4.68
N VAL A 46 15.14 -1.73 -3.73
CA VAL A 46 15.50 -1.32 -2.36
C VAL A 46 16.32 -2.39 -1.65
N LEU A 47 15.96 -3.68 -1.81
CA LEU A 47 16.69 -4.79 -1.21
C LEU A 47 18.06 -5.00 -1.84
N GLU A 48 18.19 -4.87 -3.16
CA GLU A 48 19.47 -4.89 -3.87
C GLU A 48 20.41 -3.81 -3.34
N GLN A 49 19.95 -2.58 -3.18
CA GLN A 49 20.72 -1.47 -2.62
C GLN A 49 21.09 -1.67 -1.15
N ALA A 50 20.21 -2.27 -0.37
CA ALA A 50 20.47 -2.59 1.03
C ALA A 50 21.42 -3.82 1.20
N GLY A 51 21.68 -4.58 0.12
CA GLY A 51 22.46 -5.80 0.15
C GLY A 51 21.79 -6.94 0.93
N ILE A 52 20.45 -7.02 0.86
CA ILE A 52 19.64 -8.00 1.60
C ILE A 52 18.99 -8.96 0.60
N SER A 53 19.09 -10.27 0.86
CA SER A 53 18.42 -11.27 0.02
C SER A 53 16.90 -11.11 0.10
N PRO A 54 16.17 -11.09 -1.04
CA PRO A 54 14.71 -10.94 -1.07
C PRO A 54 13.97 -12.12 -0.44
N ASP A 55 14.61 -13.30 -0.37
CA ASP A 55 13.99 -14.54 0.12
C ASP A 55 14.02 -14.68 1.65
N LEU A 56 14.79 -13.85 2.35
CA LEU A 56 14.82 -13.84 3.81
C LEU A 56 13.44 -13.54 4.38
N ARG A 57 13.12 -14.13 5.52
CA ARG A 57 11.89 -13.80 6.27
C ARG A 57 12.09 -12.53 7.06
N THR A 58 11.05 -11.69 7.11
CA THR A 58 11.12 -10.39 7.80
C THR A 58 11.47 -10.54 9.29
N GLY A 59 10.98 -11.58 9.94
CA GLY A 59 11.26 -11.85 11.36
C GLY A 59 12.71 -12.24 11.68
N THR A 60 13.54 -12.53 10.68
CA THR A 60 14.97 -12.84 10.85
C THR A 60 15.87 -11.62 10.63
N LEU A 61 15.30 -10.48 10.23
CA LEU A 61 16.05 -9.25 9.99
C LEU A 61 16.54 -8.64 11.31
N SER A 62 17.79 -8.20 11.33
CA SER A 62 18.32 -7.38 12.42
C SER A 62 17.87 -5.91 12.28
N ASP A 63 17.85 -5.17 13.39
CA ASP A 63 17.51 -3.75 13.38
C ASP A 63 18.44 -2.93 12.47
N ALA A 64 19.71 -3.33 12.36
CA ALA A 64 20.67 -2.73 11.44
C ALA A 64 20.26 -2.93 9.97
N GLN A 65 19.70 -4.08 9.61
CA GLN A 65 19.19 -4.34 8.26
C GLN A 65 17.90 -3.55 7.99
N LEU A 66 17.00 -3.44 8.95
CA LEU A 66 15.81 -2.60 8.85
C LEU A 66 16.19 -1.13 8.62
N THR A 67 17.19 -0.62 9.33
CA THR A 67 17.71 0.75 9.14
C THR A 67 18.27 0.96 7.73
N LYS A 68 19.01 -0.02 7.16
CA LYS A 68 19.50 0.04 5.78
C LYS A 68 18.35 0.11 4.76
N ILE A 69 17.28 -0.65 4.98
CA ILE A 69 16.09 -0.58 4.12
C ILE A 69 15.47 0.82 4.17
N VAL A 70 15.32 1.40 5.36
CA VAL A 70 14.80 2.76 5.54
C VAL A 70 15.67 3.77 4.81
N GLN A 71 16.99 3.69 4.97
CA GLN A 71 17.95 4.56 4.28
C GLN A 71 17.85 4.43 2.75
N ALA A 72 17.75 3.21 2.22
CA ALA A 72 17.60 2.97 0.80
C ALA A 72 16.28 3.56 0.24
N ILE A 73 15.18 3.48 0.98
CA ILE A 73 13.90 4.09 0.58
C ILE A 73 14.03 5.62 0.57
N THR A 74 14.63 6.20 1.60
CA THR A 74 14.80 7.66 1.74
C THR A 74 15.74 8.23 0.68
N SER A 75 16.88 7.56 0.41
CA SER A 75 17.85 8.02 -0.59
C SER A 75 17.30 7.98 -2.02
N ASN A 76 16.36 7.08 -2.31
CA ASN A 76 15.66 7.03 -3.60
C ASN A 76 14.48 8.02 -3.70
N ASN A 77 14.23 8.85 -2.69
CA ASN A 77 13.09 9.77 -2.64
C ASN A 77 11.75 9.09 -2.95
N ILE A 78 11.56 7.85 -2.50
CA ILE A 78 10.32 7.10 -2.73
C ILE A 78 9.26 7.62 -1.77
N LEU A 79 8.22 8.24 -2.33
CA LEU A 79 7.07 8.68 -1.54
C LEU A 79 6.25 7.48 -1.09
N ILE A 80 6.02 7.40 0.22
CA ILE A 80 5.27 6.30 0.83
C ILE A 80 4.17 6.84 1.72
N GLU A 81 3.20 5.98 1.99
CA GLU A 81 2.09 6.18 2.93
C GLU A 81 1.48 7.59 2.91
N GLY A 82 1.66 8.36 3.97
CA GLY A 82 1.04 9.67 4.17
C GLY A 82 1.45 10.68 3.11
N ASP A 83 2.73 10.71 2.74
CA ASP A 83 3.26 11.66 1.76
C ASP A 83 2.71 11.37 0.36
N LEU A 84 2.69 10.09 -0.04
CA LEU A 84 2.10 9.68 -1.31
C LEU A 84 0.59 9.95 -1.36
N ARG A 85 -0.13 9.72 -0.25
CA ARG A 85 -1.56 10.03 -0.17
C ARG A 85 -1.81 11.54 -0.30
N ARG A 86 -0.99 12.35 0.36
CA ARG A 86 -1.04 13.81 0.31
C ARG A 86 -0.78 14.32 -1.10
N GLU A 87 0.25 13.81 -1.78
CA GLU A 87 0.55 14.18 -3.16
C GLU A 87 -0.61 13.85 -4.10
N LYS A 88 -1.13 12.63 -4.04
CA LYS A 88 -2.28 12.23 -4.85
C LYS A 88 -3.51 13.09 -4.59
N GLN A 89 -3.75 13.45 -3.32
CA GLN A 89 -4.87 14.29 -2.95
C GLN A 89 -4.68 15.72 -3.46
N MET A 90 -3.47 16.27 -3.37
CA MET A 90 -3.16 17.59 -3.93
C MET A 90 -3.32 17.63 -5.44
N ALA A 91 -2.84 16.60 -6.16
CA ALA A 91 -3.04 16.48 -7.60
C ALA A 91 -4.53 16.45 -7.97
N LEU A 92 -5.34 15.66 -7.24
CA LEU A 92 -6.78 15.60 -7.45
C LEU A 92 -7.48 16.95 -7.13
N LYS A 93 -7.09 17.60 -6.03
CA LYS A 93 -7.59 18.92 -5.64
C LYS A 93 -7.28 19.95 -6.71
N ARG A 94 -6.07 19.94 -7.28
CA ARG A 94 -5.69 20.82 -8.39
C ARG A 94 -6.59 20.62 -9.61
N LEU A 95 -6.84 19.38 -10.06
CA LEU A 95 -7.72 19.09 -11.18
C LEU A 95 -9.16 19.60 -10.93
N THR A 96 -9.61 19.48 -9.69
CA THR A 96 -10.97 19.90 -9.30
C THR A 96 -11.08 21.43 -9.23
N SER A 97 -10.06 22.13 -8.74
CA SER A 97 -10.05 23.60 -8.64
C SER A 97 -9.99 24.27 -10.02
N ILE A 98 -9.20 23.70 -10.94
CA ILE A 98 -9.14 24.17 -12.34
C ILE A 98 -10.45 23.92 -13.10
N ASN A 99 -11.38 23.13 -12.54
CA ASN A 99 -12.62 22.73 -13.21
C ASN A 99 -12.43 22.05 -14.58
N CYS A 100 -11.32 21.37 -14.80
CA CYS A 100 -11.10 20.64 -16.05
C CYS A 100 -12.07 19.44 -16.16
N LEU A 101 -12.29 18.94 -17.38
CA LEU A 101 -13.19 17.81 -17.62
C LEU A 101 -12.90 16.62 -16.70
N ARG A 102 -11.62 16.26 -16.49
CA ARG A 102 -11.23 15.17 -15.59
C ARG A 102 -11.59 15.47 -14.14
N GLY A 103 -11.38 16.70 -13.67
CA GLY A 103 -11.74 17.12 -12.29
C GLY A 103 -13.23 17.07 -12.05
N ILE A 104 -14.05 17.55 -12.99
CA ILE A 104 -15.51 17.47 -12.93
C ILE A 104 -15.98 16.01 -12.85
N ARG A 105 -15.38 15.14 -13.66
CA ARG A 105 -15.73 13.71 -13.67
C ARG A 105 -15.32 13.00 -12.37
N HIS A 106 -14.17 13.35 -11.80
CA HIS A 106 -13.78 12.88 -10.46
C HIS A 106 -14.79 13.30 -9.39
N ARG A 107 -15.20 14.57 -9.38
CA ARG A 107 -16.19 15.12 -8.43
C ARG A 107 -17.55 14.43 -8.55
N LYS A 108 -17.97 14.10 -9.78
CA LYS A 108 -19.24 13.40 -10.06
C LYS A 108 -19.15 11.87 -9.90
N GLY A 109 -18.03 11.29 -9.54
CA GLY A 109 -17.84 9.83 -9.45
C GLY A 109 -18.00 9.10 -10.78
N LEU A 110 -17.72 9.77 -11.91
CA LEU A 110 -17.83 9.21 -13.25
C LEU A 110 -16.48 8.71 -13.77
N PRO A 111 -16.47 7.78 -14.74
CA PRO A 111 -15.25 7.37 -15.44
C PRO A 111 -14.54 8.57 -16.07
N VAL A 112 -13.21 8.62 -15.96
CA VAL A 112 -12.40 9.78 -16.35
C VAL A 112 -11.72 9.60 -17.72
N ARG A 113 -11.61 8.33 -18.19
CA ARG A 113 -10.88 7.96 -19.41
C ARG A 113 -11.78 7.73 -20.62
N GLY A 114 -12.89 8.46 -20.76
CA GLY A 114 -13.76 8.40 -21.92
C GLY A 114 -14.67 7.17 -22.02
N GLN A 115 -14.73 6.33 -20.98
CA GLN A 115 -15.60 5.15 -21.01
C GLN A 115 -17.09 5.55 -21.12
N ARG A 116 -17.84 4.73 -21.86
CA ARG A 116 -19.30 4.90 -22.04
C ARG A 116 -20.03 4.81 -20.68
N THR A 117 -20.97 5.71 -20.46
CA THR A 117 -21.69 5.82 -19.19
C THR A 117 -23.17 5.46 -19.28
N ARG A 118 -23.73 5.30 -20.48
CA ARG A 118 -25.16 4.98 -20.68
C ARG A 118 -25.53 3.61 -20.12
N THR A 119 -24.72 2.59 -20.39
CA THR A 119 -25.01 1.20 -20.01
C THR A 119 -24.17 0.72 -18.84
N ASN A 120 -22.88 0.93 -18.84
CA ASN A 120 -21.88 0.35 -17.92
C ASN A 120 -21.30 1.39 -16.96
N ALA A 121 -20.02 1.31 -16.68
CA ALA A 121 -19.30 2.14 -15.69
C ALA A 121 -19.72 1.86 -14.23
N ARG A 122 -20.12 0.61 -13.95
CA ARG A 122 -20.63 0.25 -12.61
C ARG A 122 -19.57 0.33 -11.51
N THR A 123 -18.31 0.09 -11.81
CA THR A 123 -17.20 0.22 -10.85
C THR A 123 -17.15 1.62 -10.22
N ARG A 124 -17.38 2.67 -11.02
CA ARG A 124 -17.39 4.06 -10.54
C ARG A 124 -18.74 4.50 -10.00
N LYS A 125 -19.83 4.07 -10.63
CA LYS A 125 -21.22 4.46 -10.27
C LYS A 125 -21.81 3.63 -9.13
N GLY A 126 -21.21 2.49 -8.81
CA GLY A 126 -21.75 1.54 -7.84
C GLY A 126 -22.90 0.70 -8.39
N ARG A 127 -23.57 -0.07 -7.55
CA ARG A 127 -24.69 -0.95 -7.95
C ARG A 127 -25.84 -0.13 -8.53
N LYS A 128 -26.62 -0.76 -9.42
CA LYS A 128 -27.87 -0.14 -9.93
C LYS A 128 -28.81 0.11 -8.76
N LYS A 129 -29.33 1.33 -8.67
CA LYS A 129 -30.41 1.65 -7.74
C LYS A 129 -31.72 1.50 -8.49
N THR A 130 -32.55 0.56 -8.08
CA THR A 130 -33.92 0.41 -8.58
C THR A 130 -34.81 1.39 -7.82
N VAL A 131 -35.61 2.16 -8.55
CA VAL A 131 -36.65 3.02 -7.97
C VAL A 131 -37.79 2.09 -7.56
N GLY A 132 -38.17 2.05 -6.28
CA GLY A 132 -39.33 1.29 -5.80
C GLY A 132 -39.06 0.10 -4.88
N ALA A 133 -37.81 -0.30 -4.65
CA ALA A 133 -37.52 -1.33 -3.62
C ALA A 133 -37.24 -0.65 -2.26
N LYS A 134 -38.28 -0.14 -1.59
CA LYS A 134 -38.24 -0.01 -0.13
C LYS A 134 -38.55 -1.40 0.45
N LYS A 135 -37.57 -2.05 1.04
CA LYS A 135 -37.80 -3.00 2.12
C LYS A 135 -37.46 -2.32 3.42
#